data_6a2bffe98532a749100e38ddfd0a8991
#
_entry.id   6a2bffe98532a749100e38ddfd0a8991
#
_cell.length_a   1.000
_cell.length_b   1.000
_cell.length_c   1.000
_cell.angle_alpha   90.00
_cell.angle_beta   90.00
_cell.angle_gamma   90.00
#
_symmetry.space_group_name_H-M   'P 1'
#
loop_
_entity.id
_entity.type
_entity.pdbx_description
1 polymer ?
#
loop_
_entity_poly.entity_id
_entity_poly.type
_entity_poly.pdbx_seq_one_letter_code
_entity_poly.pdbx_strand_id
1 'polypeptide(L)'
;TKKPMELKDEDYKKFYRDLYPMADEPLFWIHLNVDYPFNLTGVLYFPKIKSNIELQKNKIQLYCNQVFVTDSVEGIVPDFLTLLHGVIDSPDIPLNVSRSYLQSDSNVKKISTYITKKVSDRLQSIFKNDRKDFEGKWDDLKIFIHYGMLTQEDFYEKANKFALMKDTDGNYYTYEEYKTLIKDNQTDKD
;
A
#
# COMPACT_ATOMS: atom_id res chain seq x y z
N THR A 1 8.85 -19.97 9.32
CA THR A 1 8.13 -19.07 8.38
C THR A 1 7.47 -19.90 7.30
N LYS A 2 6.14 -19.85 7.19
CA LYS A 2 5.42 -20.57 6.14
C LYS A 2 5.57 -19.81 4.81
N LYS A 3 5.68 -20.54 3.70
CA LYS A 3 5.72 -19.93 2.35
C LYS A 3 4.34 -19.39 1.97
N PRO A 4 4.24 -18.35 1.08
CA PRO A 4 2.95 -17.78 0.66
C PRO A 4 1.94 -18.82 0.15
N MET A 5 2.42 -19.85 -0.54
CA MET A 5 1.58 -20.94 -1.09
C MET A 5 0.96 -21.85 -0.01
N GLU A 6 1.46 -21.81 1.22
CA GLU A 6 1.00 -22.63 2.35
C GLU A 6 0.02 -21.87 3.25
N LEU A 7 -0.18 -20.56 3.00
CA LEU A 7 -1.01 -19.68 3.80
C LEU A 7 -2.37 -19.48 3.15
N LYS A 8 -3.40 -19.55 3.98
CA LYS A 8 -4.79 -19.22 3.62
C LYS A 8 -5.15 -17.83 4.14
N ASP A 9 -6.21 -17.26 3.62
CA ASP A 9 -6.71 -15.94 4.04
C ASP A 9 -6.92 -15.85 5.56
N GLU A 10 -7.40 -16.94 6.18
CA GLU A 10 -7.59 -17.00 7.62
C GLU A 10 -6.29 -16.92 8.42
N ASP A 11 -5.17 -17.45 7.89
CA ASP A 11 -3.85 -17.32 8.53
C ASP A 11 -3.42 -15.85 8.58
N TYR A 12 -3.63 -15.08 7.47
CA TYR A 12 -3.31 -13.66 7.42
C TYR A 12 -4.18 -12.83 8.35
N LYS A 13 -5.49 -13.10 8.37
CA LYS A 13 -6.42 -12.40 9.27
C LYS A 13 -6.13 -12.70 10.74
N LYS A 14 -5.83 -13.95 11.07
CA LYS A 14 -5.43 -14.33 12.42
C LYS A 14 -4.17 -13.59 12.85
N PHE A 15 -3.14 -13.60 12.00
CA PHE A 15 -1.89 -12.91 12.27
C PHE A 15 -2.09 -11.41 12.46
N TYR A 16 -2.98 -10.80 11.67
CA TYR A 16 -3.33 -9.38 11.84
C TYR A 16 -4.00 -9.11 13.20
N ARG A 17 -4.96 -9.94 13.62
CA ARG A 17 -5.62 -9.82 14.93
C ARG A 17 -4.64 -10.01 16.10
N ASP A 18 -3.69 -10.92 15.94
CA ASP A 18 -2.65 -11.15 16.97
C ASP A 18 -1.73 -9.92 17.12
N LEU A 19 -1.40 -9.23 16.02
CA LEU A 19 -0.57 -8.02 16.03
C LEU A 19 -1.33 -6.77 16.46
N TYR A 20 -2.60 -6.66 16.06
CA TYR A 20 -3.44 -5.46 16.26
C TYR A 20 -4.82 -5.83 16.83
N PRO A 21 -4.89 -6.29 18.09
CA PRO A 21 -6.13 -6.85 18.66
C PRO A 21 -7.29 -5.83 18.75
N MET A 22 -6.99 -4.53 18.70
CA MET A 22 -8.00 -3.46 18.77
C MET A 22 -8.34 -2.88 17.39
N ALA A 23 -7.73 -3.37 16.32
CA ALA A 23 -8.00 -2.90 14.97
C ALA A 23 -9.17 -3.67 14.33
N ASP A 24 -9.88 -3.00 13.42
CA ASP A 24 -10.85 -3.68 12.56
C ASP A 24 -10.13 -4.59 11.57
N GLU A 25 -10.85 -5.54 10.98
CA GLU A 25 -10.33 -6.40 9.91
C GLU A 25 -9.72 -5.55 8.77
N PRO A 26 -8.56 -5.94 8.24
CA PRO A 26 -7.92 -5.21 7.16
C PRO A 26 -8.73 -5.33 5.86
N LEU A 27 -8.60 -4.35 4.98
CA LEU A 27 -9.24 -4.36 3.66
C LEU A 27 -8.71 -5.51 2.79
N PHE A 28 -7.40 -5.69 2.81
CA PHE A 28 -6.63 -6.74 2.17
C PHE A 28 -5.17 -6.69 2.64
N TRP A 29 -4.36 -7.60 2.15
CA TRP A 29 -2.93 -7.69 2.48
C TRP A 29 -2.08 -7.99 1.25
N ILE A 30 -0.78 -7.76 1.43
CA ILE A 30 0.26 -8.04 0.44
C ILE A 30 1.34 -8.86 1.12
N HIS A 31 1.57 -10.08 0.66
CA HIS A 31 2.70 -10.88 1.09
C HIS A 31 3.95 -10.48 0.31
N LEU A 32 5.01 -10.15 1.03
CA LEU A 32 6.32 -9.84 0.48
C LEU A 32 7.21 -11.06 0.66
N ASN A 33 7.84 -11.50 -0.42
CA ASN A 33 8.82 -12.59 -0.39
C ASN A 33 9.74 -12.46 -1.61
N VAL A 34 10.97 -12.04 -1.37
CA VAL A 34 12.01 -11.90 -2.38
C VAL A 34 13.37 -12.25 -1.78
N ASP A 35 14.15 -13.02 -2.54
CA ASP A 35 15.47 -13.50 -2.11
C ASP A 35 16.61 -12.85 -2.92
N TYR A 36 16.31 -12.29 -4.09
CA TYR A 36 17.26 -11.64 -4.98
C TYR A 36 16.60 -10.47 -5.72
N PRO A 37 17.24 -9.31 -5.88
CA PRO A 37 18.63 -8.94 -5.52
C PRO A 37 18.83 -8.50 -4.06
N PHE A 38 17.84 -8.63 -3.22
CA PHE A 38 17.87 -8.40 -1.77
C PHE A 38 16.94 -9.39 -1.09
N ASN A 39 17.12 -9.59 0.20
CA ASN A 39 16.24 -10.44 1.00
C ASN A 39 15.17 -9.56 1.67
N LEU A 40 13.91 -9.85 1.40
CA LEU A 40 12.78 -9.19 2.06
C LEU A 40 11.63 -10.18 2.21
N THR A 41 11.18 -10.36 3.41
CA THR A 41 9.96 -11.11 3.73
C THR A 41 9.03 -10.25 4.57
N GLY A 42 7.73 -10.52 4.50
CA GLY A 42 6.79 -9.79 5.33
C GLY A 42 5.36 -9.83 4.83
N VAL A 43 4.50 -9.17 5.57
CA VAL A 43 3.10 -8.95 5.19
C VAL A 43 2.74 -7.50 5.51
N LEU A 44 2.22 -6.80 4.52
CA LEU A 44 1.65 -5.47 4.68
C LEU A 44 0.13 -5.56 4.58
N TYR A 45 -0.56 -4.87 5.46
CA TYR A 45 -2.01 -4.80 5.53
C TYR A 45 -2.51 -3.39 5.27
N PHE A 46 -3.55 -3.27 4.46
CA PHE A 46 -4.30 -2.05 4.30
C PHE A 46 -5.38 -1.97 5.39
N PRO A 47 -5.23 -1.08 6.38
CA PRO A 47 -6.22 -0.93 7.43
C PRO A 47 -7.46 -0.19 6.93
N LYS A 48 -8.58 -0.37 7.60
CA LYS A 48 -9.72 0.56 7.47
C LYS A 48 -9.38 1.87 8.18
N ILE A 49 -9.61 2.98 7.49
CA ILE A 49 -9.36 4.31 8.04
C ILE A 49 -10.68 4.87 8.57
N LYS A 50 -10.82 4.95 9.88
CA LYS A 50 -11.96 5.62 10.51
C LYS A 50 -11.73 7.13 10.50
N SER A 51 -12.74 7.90 10.11
CA SER A 51 -12.69 9.36 9.93
C SER A 51 -12.31 10.18 11.16
N ASN A 52 -12.25 9.59 12.36
CA ASN A 52 -11.95 10.26 13.63
C ASN A 52 -10.68 9.74 14.32
N ILE A 53 -9.85 8.98 13.65
CA ILE A 53 -8.62 8.47 14.23
C ILE A 53 -7.47 9.33 13.75
N GLU A 54 -6.69 9.84 14.68
CA GLU A 54 -5.32 10.26 14.41
C GLU A 54 -4.68 9.17 13.55
N LEU A 55 -4.26 9.53 12.34
CA LEU A 55 -3.55 8.63 11.43
C LEU A 55 -2.29 8.16 12.19
N GLN A 56 -2.41 7.02 12.86
CA GLN A 56 -1.32 6.47 13.64
C GLN A 56 -0.29 5.92 12.65
N LYS A 57 0.76 6.71 12.45
CA LYS A 57 1.98 6.25 11.81
C LYS A 57 2.66 5.19 12.69
N ASN A 58 3.61 4.47 12.10
CA ASN A 58 4.48 3.53 12.82
C ASN A 58 3.75 2.26 13.30
N LYS A 59 2.95 1.67 12.42
CA LYS A 59 2.34 0.35 12.64
C LYS A 59 3.03 -0.77 11.86
N ILE A 60 4.05 -0.45 11.05
CA ILE A 60 4.90 -1.45 10.40
C ILE A 60 6.07 -1.73 11.34
N GLN A 61 6.24 -2.99 11.70
CA GLN A 61 7.35 -3.44 12.53
C GLN A 61 8.47 -3.98 11.62
N LEU A 62 9.68 -3.45 11.80
CA LEU A 62 10.89 -3.91 11.11
C LEU A 62 11.62 -4.95 11.95
N TYR A 63 11.97 -6.03 11.29
CA TYR A 63 12.81 -7.10 11.81
C TYR A 63 14.07 -7.25 10.95
N CYS A 64 15.11 -7.78 11.55
CA CYS A 64 16.33 -8.24 10.87
C CYS A 64 16.65 -9.65 11.37
N ASN A 65 16.61 -10.64 10.47
CA ASN A 65 16.78 -12.04 10.84
C ASN A 65 15.87 -12.48 12.01
N GLN A 66 14.60 -12.10 11.94
CA GLN A 66 13.55 -12.40 12.94
C GLN A 66 13.75 -11.74 14.31
N VAL A 67 14.68 -10.80 14.42
CA VAL A 67 14.88 -9.97 15.62
C VAL A 67 14.23 -8.61 15.40
N PHE A 68 13.35 -8.19 16.30
CA PHE A 68 12.72 -6.86 16.25
C PHE A 68 13.78 -5.75 16.30
N VAL A 69 13.64 -4.78 15.42
CA VAL A 69 14.55 -3.63 15.32
C VAL A 69 13.85 -2.34 15.70
N THR A 70 12.75 -2.02 15.04
CA THR A 70 12.02 -0.76 15.24
C THR A 70 10.60 -0.83 14.64
N ASP A 71 9.73 0.03 15.11
CA ASP A 71 8.42 0.30 14.51
C ASP A 71 8.41 1.58 13.65
N SER A 72 9.55 2.27 13.56
CA SER A 72 9.72 3.43 12.69
C SER A 72 10.40 3.02 11.38
N VAL A 73 9.62 2.95 10.31
CA VAL A 73 10.09 2.56 8.96
C VAL A 73 10.28 3.77 8.02
N GLU A 74 10.37 4.97 8.61
CA GLU A 74 10.64 6.20 7.86
C GLU A 74 11.97 6.11 7.10
N GLY A 75 11.94 6.42 5.80
CA GLY A 75 13.11 6.32 4.93
C GLY A 75 13.33 4.94 4.34
N ILE A 76 12.64 3.90 4.81
CA ILE A 76 12.68 2.52 4.29
C ILE A 76 11.45 2.25 3.42
N VAL A 77 10.28 2.56 3.95
CA VAL A 77 9.00 2.47 3.24
C VAL A 77 8.63 3.87 2.74
N PRO A 78 8.09 4.03 1.52
CA PRO A 78 7.61 5.31 1.03
C PRO A 78 6.62 5.97 2.00
N ASP A 79 6.70 7.30 2.13
CA ASP A 79 5.91 8.05 3.13
C ASP A 79 4.40 7.79 3.03
N PHE A 80 3.86 7.64 1.81
CA PHE A 80 2.43 7.35 1.61
C PHE A 80 2.01 5.94 2.08
N LEU A 81 2.97 5.04 2.28
CA LEU A 81 2.74 3.68 2.79
C LEU A 81 3.04 3.53 4.28
N THR A 82 3.51 4.58 4.96
CA THR A 82 3.79 4.52 6.40
C THR A 82 2.54 4.35 7.28
N LEU A 83 1.36 4.56 6.70
CA LEU A 83 0.07 4.32 7.34
C LEU A 83 -0.40 2.86 7.26
N LEU A 84 0.30 2.01 6.50
CA LEU A 84 0.01 0.57 6.47
C LEU A 84 0.37 -0.08 7.81
N HIS A 85 -0.25 -1.20 8.07
CA HIS A 85 0.09 -2.09 9.17
C HIS A 85 0.92 -3.26 8.65
N GLY A 86 1.66 -3.94 9.51
CA GLY A 86 2.32 -5.19 9.16
C GLY A 86 3.69 -5.40 9.75
N VAL A 87 4.39 -6.35 9.16
CA VAL A 87 5.76 -6.72 9.54
C VAL A 87 6.59 -6.88 8.27
N ILE A 88 7.82 -6.40 8.32
CA ILE A 88 8.84 -6.64 7.30
C ILE A 88 10.12 -7.13 7.97
N ASP A 89 10.78 -8.09 7.36
CA ASP A 89 12.07 -8.62 7.80
C ASP A 89 13.05 -8.57 6.63
N SER A 90 14.16 -7.88 6.82
CA SER A 90 15.23 -7.80 5.84
C SER A 90 16.59 -7.63 6.52
N PRO A 91 17.56 -8.55 6.25
CA PRO A 91 18.93 -8.40 6.70
C PRO A 91 19.70 -7.32 5.91
N ASP A 92 19.17 -6.89 4.76
CA ASP A 92 19.83 -5.96 3.85
C ASP A 92 19.55 -4.48 4.17
N ILE A 93 18.75 -4.21 5.21
CA ILE A 93 18.48 -2.86 5.70
C ILE A 93 19.54 -2.49 6.73
N PRO A 94 20.33 -1.41 6.52
CA PRO A 94 21.34 -0.98 7.49
C PRO A 94 20.69 -0.59 8.81
N LEU A 95 21.22 -1.09 9.91
CA LEU A 95 20.79 -0.78 11.27
C LEU A 95 21.68 0.30 11.89
N ASN A 96 21.13 1.07 12.83
CA ASN A 96 21.87 2.09 13.59
C ASN A 96 22.45 3.23 12.73
N VAL A 97 21.76 3.61 11.66
CA VAL A 97 22.14 4.71 10.78
C VAL A 97 21.08 5.81 10.78
N SER A 98 21.45 7.00 10.33
CA SER A 98 20.51 8.13 10.24
C SER A 98 19.48 7.92 9.11
N ARG A 99 18.32 8.59 9.21
CA ARG A 99 17.29 8.60 8.16
C ARG A 99 17.86 9.05 6.81
N SER A 100 18.72 10.07 6.79
CA SER A 100 19.36 10.56 5.57
C SER A 100 20.26 9.52 4.92
N TYR A 101 20.93 8.69 5.72
CA TYR A 101 21.71 7.58 5.23
C TYR A 101 20.80 6.52 4.59
N LEU A 102 19.72 6.11 5.27
CA LEU A 102 18.75 5.14 4.73
C LEU A 102 18.20 5.59 3.38
N GLN A 103 17.85 6.87 3.25
CA GLN A 103 17.33 7.41 1.98
C GLN A 103 18.36 7.40 0.84
N SER A 104 19.64 7.39 1.15
CA SER A 104 20.72 7.30 0.14
C SER A 104 21.15 5.87 -0.17
N ASP A 105 20.86 4.90 0.71
CA ASP A 105 21.28 3.52 0.57
C ASP A 105 20.62 2.84 -0.63
N SER A 106 21.43 2.12 -1.42
CA SER A 106 20.98 1.50 -2.67
C SER A 106 20.03 0.31 -2.45
N ASN A 107 20.22 -0.46 -1.38
CA ASN A 107 19.36 -1.60 -1.07
C ASN A 107 18.02 -1.12 -0.53
N VAL A 108 18.02 -0.10 0.33
CA VAL A 108 16.80 0.55 0.83
C VAL A 108 15.96 1.10 -0.32
N LYS A 109 16.59 1.77 -1.30
CA LYS A 109 15.89 2.26 -2.51
C LYS A 109 15.26 1.11 -3.31
N LYS A 110 15.97 0.02 -3.51
CA LYS A 110 15.43 -1.16 -4.21
C LYS A 110 14.25 -1.77 -3.46
N ILE A 111 14.36 -1.90 -2.13
CA ILE A 111 13.28 -2.40 -1.26
C ILE A 111 12.05 -1.49 -1.36
N SER A 112 12.24 -0.18 -1.22
CA SER A 112 11.18 0.81 -1.34
C SER A 112 10.46 0.75 -2.69
N THR A 113 11.22 0.69 -3.79
CA THR A 113 10.68 0.55 -5.16
C THR A 113 9.90 -0.77 -5.32
N TYR A 114 10.42 -1.86 -4.78
CA TYR A 114 9.75 -3.16 -4.82
C TYR A 114 8.42 -3.14 -4.08
N ILE A 115 8.39 -2.58 -2.86
CA ILE A 115 7.16 -2.45 -2.07
C ILE A 115 6.13 -1.60 -2.83
N THR A 116 6.54 -0.45 -3.37
CA THR A 116 5.67 0.44 -4.17
C THR A 116 5.08 -0.31 -5.37
N LYS A 117 5.91 -1.06 -6.08
CA LYS A 117 5.44 -1.88 -7.21
C LYS A 117 4.41 -2.92 -6.78
N LYS A 118 4.68 -3.67 -5.71
CA LYS A 118 3.76 -4.70 -5.19
C LYS A 118 2.43 -4.11 -4.74
N VAL A 119 2.46 -2.95 -4.11
CA VAL A 119 1.25 -2.21 -3.72
C VAL A 119 0.45 -1.81 -4.97
N SER A 120 1.09 -1.19 -5.96
CA SER A 120 0.45 -0.79 -7.21
C SER A 120 -0.18 -1.97 -7.94
N ASP A 121 0.56 -3.07 -8.07
CA ASP A 121 0.11 -4.27 -8.76
C ASP A 121 -1.10 -4.90 -8.04
N ARG A 122 -1.09 -4.91 -6.71
CA ARG A 122 -2.22 -5.43 -5.91
C ARG A 122 -3.46 -4.56 -6.05
N LEU A 123 -3.34 -3.25 -5.93
CA LEU A 123 -4.45 -2.30 -6.13
C LEU A 123 -5.05 -2.44 -7.52
N GLN A 124 -4.21 -2.49 -8.55
CA GLN A 124 -4.65 -2.69 -9.93
C GLN A 124 -5.33 -4.04 -10.14
N SER A 125 -4.85 -5.10 -9.49
CA SER A 125 -5.46 -6.43 -9.54
C SER A 125 -6.86 -6.44 -8.93
N ILE A 126 -7.06 -5.84 -7.76
CA ILE A 126 -8.37 -5.74 -7.12
C ILE A 126 -9.32 -4.93 -8.03
N PHE A 127 -8.87 -3.79 -8.53
CA PHE A 127 -9.65 -2.94 -9.45
C PHE A 127 -10.11 -3.69 -10.70
N LYS A 128 -9.23 -4.49 -11.31
CA LYS A 128 -9.55 -5.24 -12.53
C LYS A 128 -10.46 -6.45 -12.29
N ASN A 129 -10.25 -7.16 -11.19
CA ASN A 129 -10.93 -8.41 -10.90
C ASN A 129 -12.31 -8.20 -10.25
N ASP A 130 -12.44 -7.17 -9.42
CA ASP A 130 -13.70 -6.83 -8.74
C ASP A 130 -13.80 -5.30 -8.55
N ARG A 131 -14.29 -4.63 -9.59
CA ARG A 131 -14.50 -3.19 -9.62
C ARG A 131 -15.41 -2.73 -8.47
N LYS A 132 -16.48 -3.44 -8.18
CA LYS A 132 -17.45 -3.08 -7.13
C LYS A 132 -16.83 -3.20 -5.75
N ASP A 133 -16.05 -4.24 -5.50
CA ASP A 133 -15.33 -4.39 -4.24
C ASP A 133 -14.30 -3.25 -4.06
N PHE A 134 -13.60 -2.86 -5.13
CA PHE A 134 -12.68 -1.74 -5.10
C PHE A 134 -13.38 -0.40 -4.81
N GLU A 135 -14.53 -0.14 -5.45
CA GLU A 135 -15.35 1.05 -5.19
C GLU A 135 -15.85 1.10 -3.75
N GLY A 136 -16.27 -0.06 -3.20
CA GLY A 136 -16.67 -0.16 -1.79
C GLY A 136 -15.56 0.12 -0.78
N LYS A 137 -14.30 -0.07 -1.17
CA LYS A 137 -13.11 0.22 -0.37
C LYS A 137 -12.50 1.60 -0.66
N TRP A 138 -13.03 2.33 -1.63
CA TRP A 138 -12.42 3.56 -2.14
C TRP A 138 -12.22 4.62 -1.06
N ASP A 139 -13.19 4.82 -0.18
CA ASP A 139 -13.10 5.83 0.87
C ASP A 139 -11.94 5.60 1.84
N ASP A 140 -11.57 4.35 2.08
CA ASP A 140 -10.40 3.97 2.88
C ASP A 140 -9.10 4.01 2.07
N LEU A 141 -9.16 3.72 0.76
CA LEU A 141 -7.99 3.62 -0.12
C LEU A 141 -7.53 4.98 -0.68
N LYS A 142 -8.46 5.91 -0.89
CA LYS A 142 -8.19 7.19 -1.59
C LYS A 142 -7.05 7.99 -0.96
N ILE A 143 -6.88 7.96 0.36
CA ILE A 143 -5.82 8.69 1.04
C ILE A 143 -4.43 8.15 0.67
N PHE A 144 -4.27 6.83 0.63
CA PHE A 144 -3.01 6.19 0.22
C PHE A 144 -2.71 6.47 -1.25
N ILE A 145 -3.74 6.31 -2.09
CA ILE A 145 -3.61 6.45 -3.54
C ILE A 145 -3.29 7.90 -3.91
N HIS A 146 -4.07 8.87 -3.41
CA HIS A 146 -3.84 10.28 -3.73
C HIS A 146 -2.50 10.77 -3.18
N TYR A 147 -2.13 10.40 -1.94
CA TYR A 147 -0.84 10.80 -1.39
C TYR A 147 0.32 10.18 -2.17
N GLY A 148 0.20 8.91 -2.57
CA GLY A 148 1.19 8.26 -3.42
C GLY A 148 1.31 8.94 -4.79
N MET A 149 0.20 9.30 -5.42
CA MET A 149 0.19 10.02 -6.70
C MET A 149 0.85 11.40 -6.62
N LEU A 150 0.72 12.09 -5.47
CA LEU A 150 1.33 13.40 -5.26
C LEU A 150 2.83 13.35 -4.97
N THR A 151 3.32 12.22 -4.45
CA THR A 151 4.70 12.14 -3.92
C THR A 151 5.61 11.21 -4.72
N GLN A 152 5.06 10.34 -5.59
CA GLN A 152 5.79 9.30 -6.32
C GLN A 152 5.34 9.25 -7.79
N GLU A 153 6.16 9.74 -8.71
CA GLU A 153 5.84 9.78 -10.15
C GLU A 153 5.56 8.39 -10.74
N ASP A 154 6.42 7.41 -10.44
CA ASP A 154 6.24 6.02 -10.90
C ASP A 154 4.93 5.40 -10.39
N PHE A 155 4.49 5.80 -9.19
CA PHE A 155 3.22 5.35 -8.63
C PHE A 155 2.05 6.06 -9.33
N TYR A 156 2.18 7.37 -9.60
CA TYR A 156 1.17 8.15 -10.33
C TYR A 156 0.84 7.53 -11.69
N GLU A 157 1.85 7.19 -12.50
CA GLU A 157 1.65 6.59 -13.81
C GLU A 157 0.81 5.31 -13.79
N LYS A 158 0.95 4.51 -12.72
CA LYS A 158 0.15 3.30 -12.52
C LYS A 158 -1.20 3.59 -11.91
N ALA A 159 -1.24 4.40 -10.87
CA ALA A 159 -2.44 4.70 -10.09
C ALA A 159 -3.49 5.47 -10.91
N ASN A 160 -3.06 6.29 -11.86
CA ASN A 160 -3.94 7.01 -12.78
C ASN A 160 -4.92 6.09 -13.55
N LYS A 161 -4.60 4.81 -13.69
CA LYS A 161 -5.42 3.81 -14.37
C LYS A 161 -6.53 3.21 -13.49
N PHE A 162 -6.45 3.39 -12.16
CA PHE A 162 -7.41 2.84 -11.21
C PHE A 162 -7.83 3.82 -10.11
N ALA A 163 -7.25 5.00 -10.06
CA ALA A 163 -7.72 6.06 -9.16
C ALA A 163 -9.12 6.50 -9.58
N LEU A 164 -10.01 6.64 -8.58
CA LEU A 164 -11.41 6.93 -8.81
C LEU A 164 -11.79 8.37 -8.41
N MET A 165 -12.73 8.91 -9.13
CA MET A 165 -13.52 10.10 -8.76
C MET A 165 -14.94 9.65 -8.50
N LYS A 166 -15.59 10.28 -7.54
CA LYS A 166 -17.00 10.04 -7.20
C LYS A 166 -17.80 11.26 -7.54
N ASP A 167 -18.88 11.09 -8.29
CA ASP A 167 -19.82 12.16 -8.59
C ASP A 167 -20.81 12.42 -7.43
N THR A 168 -21.67 13.41 -7.59
CA THR A 168 -22.70 13.79 -6.61
C THR A 168 -23.80 12.73 -6.44
N ASP A 169 -23.98 11.88 -7.44
CA ASP A 169 -24.97 10.80 -7.45
C ASP A 169 -24.41 9.49 -6.86
N GLY A 170 -23.11 9.48 -6.52
CA GLY A 170 -22.44 8.36 -5.91
C GLY A 170 -21.79 7.39 -6.88
N ASN A 171 -21.73 7.71 -8.18
CA ASN A 171 -21.07 6.87 -9.18
C ASN A 171 -19.56 7.09 -9.18
N TYR A 172 -18.81 6.06 -9.54
CA TYR A 172 -17.36 6.09 -9.58
C TYR A 172 -16.83 6.01 -11.00
N TYR A 173 -15.85 6.85 -11.31
CA TYR A 173 -15.21 6.94 -12.61
C TYR A 173 -13.69 6.99 -12.45
N THR A 174 -12.97 6.32 -13.34
CA THR A 174 -11.56 6.64 -13.56
C THR A 174 -11.44 7.96 -14.33
N TYR A 175 -10.25 8.52 -14.38
CA TYR A 175 -9.97 9.74 -15.13
C TYR A 175 -10.37 9.63 -16.62
N GLU A 176 -10.04 8.51 -17.26
CA GLU A 176 -10.36 8.27 -18.67
C GLU A 176 -11.87 8.06 -18.90
N GLU A 177 -12.54 7.35 -18.00
CA GLU A 177 -14.01 7.19 -18.04
C GLU A 177 -14.71 8.53 -17.92
N TYR A 178 -14.29 9.36 -16.96
CA TYR A 178 -14.86 10.69 -16.77
C TYR A 178 -14.61 11.61 -17.96
N LYS A 179 -13.39 11.59 -18.51
CA LYS A 179 -13.03 12.34 -19.70
C LYS A 179 -13.87 11.96 -20.93
N THR A 180 -14.18 10.67 -21.07
CA THR A 180 -15.06 10.17 -22.12
C THR A 180 -16.48 10.67 -21.90
N LEU A 181 -16.99 10.56 -20.67
CA LEU A 181 -18.33 11.02 -20.30
C LEU A 181 -18.53 12.51 -20.63
N ILE A 182 -17.55 13.36 -20.33
CA ILE A 182 -17.60 14.79 -20.64
C ILE A 182 -17.65 15.02 -22.16
N LYS A 183 -16.80 14.34 -22.92
CA LYS A 183 -16.77 14.48 -24.38
C LYS A 183 -18.09 14.11 -25.05
N ASP A 184 -18.72 13.03 -24.56
CA ASP A 184 -19.99 12.54 -25.12
C ASP A 184 -21.17 13.48 -24.77
N ASN A 185 -21.06 14.24 -23.67
CA ASN A 185 -22.09 15.19 -23.22
C ASN A 185 -21.79 16.66 -23.57
N GLN A 186 -20.68 16.94 -24.25
CA GLN A 186 -20.31 18.30 -24.63
C GLN A 186 -21.12 18.73 -25.84
N THR A 187 -22.05 19.66 -25.61
CA THR A 187 -22.91 20.24 -26.68
C THR A 187 -22.24 21.39 -27.43
N ASP A 188 -21.21 22.02 -26.85
CA ASP A 188 -20.41 23.06 -27.48
C ASP A 188 -19.08 22.52 -27.97
N LYS A 189 -18.88 22.68 -29.28
CA LYS A 189 -17.64 22.33 -30.00
C LYS A 189 -16.83 23.60 -30.27
N ASP A 190 -16.51 24.36 -29.24
CA ASP A 190 -15.54 25.46 -29.33
C ASP A 190 -14.31 25.20 -28.45
#